data_cbb70427a3cc34d126a80c7db7e6f114
#
_entry.id   cbb70427a3cc34d126a80c7db7e6f114
#
_cell.length_a   1.000
_cell.length_b   1.000
_cell.length_c   1.000
_cell.angle_alpha   90.00
_cell.angle_beta   90.00
_cell.angle_gamma   90.00
#
_symmetry.space_group_name_H-M   'P 1'
#
loop_
_entity.id
_entity.type
_entity.pdbx_description
1 polymer ?
#
loop_
_entity_poly.entity_id
_entity_poly.type
_entity_poly.pdbx_seq_one_letter_code
_entity_poly.pdbx_strand_id
1 'polypeptide(L)'
;DVATRILYTDKLFGVHVCSDVLFDEDWKQLDGDRRYYFECLHATQAKQVEAALDKLAPLKAKYYAPGHGPIVRYSLSRFTYDYRQWCQEQKNQELRVALLYASAYGNTATLAQAIAQGLIQTGVAVESINCELAEPSEITRAIEACDGFIIGSPTLGGHAPTQIQTALGIVLSAAAKTKLAGVFGSYGWSGEAIDLIESKLLDANYRLGFNTIRIRFSPTEFTLQQCQDAGAEFAQVLKKKKKLRTPRQALTAAQVDRTEQAVGRIIGSLCVLSTRRGDSHSGILTSWVSQATFNPPGLMIAIAQDQNADAMIHPGDQFVLNILKEGRNLRRYFSYHSTPGDHPFAQLTTKTANNGCLILCDALAYLECTVQQRTECGDRWLIYATVDKGKVLEPTGVTAIQHRKSGSHY
;
A
#
# COMPACT_ATOMS: atom_id res chain seq x y z
N ASP A 1 10.39 -24.96 36.89
CA ASP A 1 10.75 -25.79 38.00
C ASP A 1 10.10 -25.25 39.29
N VAL A 2 9.33 -26.11 39.94
CA VAL A 2 8.53 -25.73 41.12
C VAL A 2 9.43 -25.48 42.34
N ALA A 3 10.51 -26.27 42.51
CA ALA A 3 11.40 -26.19 43.66
C ALA A 3 12.21 -24.86 43.69
N THR A 4 12.74 -24.47 42.55
CA THR A 4 13.55 -23.22 42.40
C THR A 4 12.68 -22.03 42.07
N ARG A 5 11.43 -22.22 41.69
CA ARG A 5 10.49 -21.20 41.18
C ARG A 5 11.02 -20.46 39.94
N ILE A 6 11.80 -21.17 39.11
CA ILE A 6 12.28 -20.70 37.82
C ILE A 6 11.25 -21.07 36.77
N LEU A 7 10.83 -20.11 35.97
CA LEU A 7 9.99 -20.31 34.83
C LEU A 7 10.84 -20.19 33.56
N TYR A 8 10.95 -21.28 32.81
CA TYR A 8 11.61 -21.28 31.51
C TYR A 8 10.61 -20.75 30.49
N THR A 9 10.93 -19.62 29.88
CA THR A 9 9.99 -18.84 29.07
C THR A 9 10.28 -18.87 27.58
N ASP A 10 11.34 -19.55 27.19
CA ASP A 10 11.80 -19.66 25.79
C ASP A 10 11.91 -18.27 25.13
N LYS A 11 11.02 -17.96 24.21
CA LYS A 11 11.00 -16.67 23.50
C LYS A 11 10.35 -15.52 24.29
N LEU A 12 9.51 -15.82 25.29
CA LEU A 12 8.93 -14.74 26.11
C LEU A 12 9.97 -14.11 27.03
N PHE A 13 9.89 -12.78 27.17
CA PHE A 13 10.77 -12.00 28.04
C PHE A 13 12.25 -12.00 27.69
N GLY A 14 12.57 -12.30 26.43
CA GLY A 14 13.93 -12.23 25.90
C GLY A 14 14.35 -10.81 25.53
N VAL A 15 15.63 -10.70 25.17
CA VAL A 15 16.23 -9.48 24.62
C VAL A 15 17.38 -9.86 23.67
N HIS A 16 17.64 -9.05 22.63
CA HIS A 16 18.73 -9.30 21.66
C HIS A 16 20.12 -8.82 22.16
N VAL A 17 20.35 -8.91 23.45
CA VAL A 17 21.63 -8.53 24.05
C VAL A 17 22.37 -9.78 24.50
N CYS A 18 23.64 -9.88 24.12
CA CYS A 18 24.57 -10.89 24.59
C CYS A 18 25.59 -10.20 25.51
N SER A 19 25.59 -10.57 26.79
CA SER A 19 26.53 -10.06 27.80
C SER A 19 26.91 -11.15 28.79
N ASP A 20 27.98 -10.95 29.53
CA ASP A 20 28.42 -11.86 30.63
C ASP A 20 27.57 -11.70 31.89
N VAL A 21 26.57 -10.82 31.90
CA VAL A 21 25.69 -10.56 33.03
C VAL A 21 24.64 -11.64 33.15
N LEU A 22 24.62 -12.33 34.29
CA LEU A 22 23.68 -13.44 34.51
C LEU A 22 22.24 -12.98 34.76
N PHE A 23 22.05 -11.86 35.48
CA PHE A 23 20.75 -11.33 35.84
C PHE A 23 20.55 -9.90 35.29
N ASP A 24 19.31 -9.49 35.17
CA ASP A 24 18.88 -8.20 34.63
C ASP A 24 19.06 -7.03 35.63
N GLU A 25 20.25 -6.85 36.20
CA GLU A 25 20.55 -5.81 37.21
C GLU A 25 20.30 -4.41 36.67
N ASP A 26 20.79 -4.14 35.44
CA ASP A 26 20.62 -2.86 34.74
C ASP A 26 19.41 -2.87 33.77
N TRP A 27 18.31 -3.50 34.17
CA TRP A 27 17.13 -3.71 33.31
C TRP A 27 16.60 -2.44 32.66
N LYS A 28 16.78 -1.27 33.23
CA LYS A 28 16.35 0.00 32.63
C LYS A 28 17.09 0.35 31.34
N GLN A 29 18.34 -0.07 31.21
CA GLN A 29 19.14 0.12 30.01
C GLN A 29 18.68 -0.81 28.88
N LEU A 30 18.00 -1.91 29.23
CA LEU A 30 17.48 -2.91 28.29
C LEU A 30 16.08 -2.57 27.76
N ASP A 31 15.41 -1.52 28.22
CA ASP A 31 14.01 -1.23 27.85
C ASP A 31 13.83 -1.08 26.33
N GLY A 32 14.75 -0.40 25.66
CA GLY A 32 14.73 -0.24 24.20
C GLY A 32 14.87 -1.58 23.45
N ASP A 33 15.83 -2.41 23.87
CA ASP A 33 16.09 -3.73 23.29
C ASP A 33 14.95 -4.70 23.56
N ARG A 34 14.34 -4.64 24.75
CA ARG A 34 13.16 -5.44 25.12
C ARG A 34 11.97 -5.10 24.25
N ARG A 35 11.73 -3.81 24.01
CA ARG A 35 10.68 -3.34 23.11
C ARG A 35 10.94 -3.83 21.68
N TYR A 36 12.15 -3.67 21.20
CA TYR A 36 12.55 -4.14 19.87
C TYR A 36 12.40 -5.66 19.73
N TYR A 37 12.81 -6.43 20.74
CA TYR A 37 12.63 -7.88 20.78
C TYR A 37 11.15 -8.26 20.69
N PHE A 38 10.28 -7.59 21.45
CA PHE A 38 8.83 -7.81 21.38
C PHE A 38 8.28 -7.50 19.98
N GLU A 39 8.69 -6.41 19.37
CA GLU A 39 8.24 -6.02 18.03
C GLU A 39 8.65 -7.04 16.97
N CYS A 40 9.86 -7.60 17.08
CA CYS A 40 10.35 -8.61 16.14
C CYS A 40 9.63 -9.95 16.25
N LEU A 41 9.29 -10.40 17.47
CA LEU A 41 8.88 -11.78 17.71
C LEU A 41 7.42 -11.93 18.14
N HIS A 42 6.85 -10.93 18.80
CA HIS A 42 5.59 -11.06 19.54
C HIS A 42 4.47 -10.14 19.08
N ALA A 43 4.79 -8.98 18.52
CA ALA A 43 3.80 -7.97 18.16
C ALA A 43 2.73 -8.50 17.18
N THR A 44 3.13 -9.38 16.24
CA THR A 44 2.22 -10.01 15.27
C THR A 44 1.30 -11.07 15.88
N GLN A 45 1.58 -11.49 17.11
CA GLN A 45 0.87 -12.54 17.85
C GLN A 45 0.38 -12.04 19.23
N ALA A 46 0.04 -10.76 19.34
CA ALA A 46 -0.31 -10.11 20.61
C ALA A 46 -1.42 -10.85 21.38
N LYS A 47 -2.39 -11.46 20.70
CA LYS A 47 -3.47 -12.25 21.34
C LYS A 47 -2.93 -13.51 22.02
N GLN A 48 -2.02 -14.22 21.35
CA GLN A 48 -1.39 -15.43 21.88
C GLN A 48 -0.45 -15.09 23.05
N VAL A 49 0.26 -13.98 22.95
CA VAL A 49 1.11 -13.47 24.04
C VAL A 49 0.28 -13.15 25.29
N GLU A 50 -0.85 -12.45 25.17
CA GLU A 50 -1.73 -12.20 26.32
C GLU A 50 -2.26 -13.48 26.95
N ALA A 51 -2.71 -14.42 26.12
CA ALA A 51 -3.18 -15.72 26.61
C ALA A 51 -2.06 -16.49 27.37
N ALA A 52 -0.81 -16.37 26.90
CA ALA A 52 0.35 -16.91 27.60
C ALA A 52 0.59 -16.21 28.94
N LEU A 53 0.56 -14.88 28.97
CA LEU A 53 0.71 -14.09 30.20
C LEU A 53 -0.37 -14.42 31.25
N ASP A 54 -1.60 -14.68 30.82
CA ASP A 54 -2.68 -15.09 31.70
C ASP A 54 -2.43 -16.48 32.32
N LYS A 55 -1.88 -17.41 31.55
CA LYS A 55 -1.47 -18.74 32.04
C LYS A 55 -0.28 -18.65 33.01
N LEU A 56 0.61 -17.66 32.83
CA LEU A 56 1.80 -17.47 33.67
C LEU A 56 1.48 -16.76 34.99
N ALA A 57 0.48 -15.90 35.02
CA ALA A 57 0.14 -15.06 36.18
C ALA A 57 -0.01 -15.82 37.52
N PRO A 58 -0.67 -17.02 37.60
CA PRO A 58 -0.81 -17.76 38.84
C PRO A 58 0.47 -18.46 39.31
N LEU A 59 1.52 -18.57 38.50
CA LEU A 59 2.68 -19.43 38.76
C LEU A 59 3.68 -18.85 39.79
N LYS A 60 3.51 -17.62 40.24
CA LYS A 60 4.35 -16.95 41.28
C LYS A 60 5.85 -17.21 41.11
N ALA A 61 6.37 -17.09 39.90
CA ALA A 61 7.78 -17.28 39.59
C ALA A 61 8.67 -16.27 40.33
N LYS A 62 9.89 -16.68 40.69
CA LYS A 62 10.95 -15.78 41.18
C LYS A 62 11.88 -15.34 40.08
N TYR A 63 11.99 -16.12 39.03
CA TYR A 63 12.87 -15.90 37.89
C TYR A 63 12.15 -16.27 36.60
N TYR A 64 12.37 -15.49 35.55
CA TYR A 64 12.13 -15.91 34.18
C TYR A 64 13.45 -16.22 33.52
N ALA A 65 13.56 -17.41 32.93
CA ALA A 65 14.72 -17.83 32.17
C ALA A 65 14.36 -17.90 30.69
N PRO A 66 14.54 -16.77 29.96
CA PRO A 66 14.32 -16.74 28.52
C PRO A 66 15.46 -17.46 27.78
N GLY A 67 15.22 -17.82 26.51
CA GLY A 67 16.24 -18.41 25.65
C GLY A 67 17.28 -17.40 25.14
N HIS A 68 17.03 -16.09 25.30
CA HIS A 68 17.89 -15.00 24.86
C HIS A 68 17.97 -13.90 25.91
N GLY A 69 19.18 -13.45 26.20
CA GLY A 69 19.46 -12.39 27.17
C GLY A 69 19.58 -12.89 28.61
N PRO A 70 19.70 -11.98 29.59
CA PRO A 70 19.90 -12.32 31.00
C PRO A 70 18.65 -12.94 31.63
N ILE A 71 18.83 -13.68 32.71
CA ILE A 71 17.74 -14.17 33.56
C ILE A 71 17.05 -12.98 34.23
N VAL A 72 15.72 -12.88 34.07
CA VAL A 72 14.93 -11.81 34.65
C VAL A 72 14.68 -12.10 36.13
N ARG A 73 15.22 -11.27 37.01
CA ARG A 73 15.11 -11.35 38.46
C ARG A 73 14.56 -10.08 39.09
N TYR A 74 15.01 -8.95 38.60
CA TYR A 74 14.75 -7.64 39.23
C TYR A 74 13.55 -6.93 38.62
N SER A 75 13.20 -7.25 37.38
CA SER A 75 12.14 -6.57 36.62
C SER A 75 10.94 -7.43 36.23
N LEU A 76 10.66 -8.61 36.85
CA LEU A 76 9.60 -9.53 36.47
C LEU A 76 8.25 -8.84 36.29
N SER A 77 7.78 -8.14 37.32
CA SER A 77 6.49 -7.45 37.32
C SER A 77 6.44 -6.34 36.28
N ARG A 78 7.53 -5.59 36.15
CA ARG A 78 7.65 -4.51 35.17
C ARG A 78 7.60 -5.09 33.75
N PHE A 79 8.38 -6.12 33.47
CA PHE A 79 8.44 -6.73 32.15
C PHE A 79 7.12 -7.38 31.73
N THR A 80 6.42 -8.05 32.70
CA THR A 80 5.06 -8.58 32.46
C THR A 80 4.06 -7.46 32.16
N TYR A 81 4.15 -6.33 32.89
CA TYR A 81 3.33 -5.15 32.63
C TYR A 81 3.59 -4.57 31.26
N ASP A 82 4.87 -4.38 30.89
CA ASP A 82 5.24 -3.82 29.58
C ASP A 82 4.75 -4.69 28.43
N TYR A 83 4.86 -6.02 28.52
CA TYR A 83 4.30 -6.94 27.53
C TYR A 83 2.80 -6.78 27.38
N ARG A 84 2.05 -6.64 28.48
CA ARG A 84 0.60 -6.39 28.44
C ARG A 84 0.29 -5.04 27.76
N GLN A 85 1.02 -3.99 28.09
CA GLN A 85 0.86 -2.68 27.46
C GLN A 85 1.16 -2.75 25.97
N TRP A 86 2.24 -3.39 25.56
CA TRP A 86 2.60 -3.51 24.15
C TRP A 86 1.59 -4.35 23.36
N CYS A 87 1.04 -5.41 23.95
CA CYS A 87 -0.07 -6.15 23.34
C CYS A 87 -1.31 -5.28 23.17
N GLN A 88 -1.63 -4.47 24.18
CA GLN A 88 -2.78 -3.56 24.12
C GLN A 88 -2.58 -2.44 23.08
N GLU A 89 -1.37 -1.89 22.97
CA GLU A 89 -1.02 -0.93 21.93
C GLU A 89 -1.25 -1.52 20.54
N GLN A 90 -0.83 -2.76 20.29
CA GLN A 90 -1.08 -3.44 19.01
C GLN A 90 -2.57 -3.62 18.72
N LYS A 91 -3.37 -3.98 19.73
CA LYS A 91 -4.82 -4.13 19.58
C LYS A 91 -5.54 -2.82 19.29
N ASN A 92 -5.04 -1.72 19.87
CA ASN A 92 -5.62 -0.38 19.76
C ASN A 92 -5.18 0.37 18.50
N GLN A 93 -4.29 -0.20 17.68
CA GLN A 93 -3.93 0.42 16.41
C GLN A 93 -5.17 0.54 15.52
N GLU A 94 -5.32 1.72 14.93
CA GLU A 94 -6.48 2.04 14.08
C GLU A 94 -6.50 1.30 12.75
N LEU A 95 -5.33 0.88 12.26
CA LEU A 95 -5.17 0.15 11.01
C LEU A 95 -4.61 -1.24 11.28
N ARG A 96 -5.13 -2.22 10.58
CA ARG A 96 -4.75 -3.62 10.72
C ARG A 96 -4.48 -4.28 9.38
N VAL A 97 -3.40 -5.06 9.31
CA VAL A 97 -3.02 -5.86 8.14
C VAL A 97 -3.03 -7.34 8.50
N ALA A 98 -3.67 -8.16 7.67
CA ALA A 98 -3.55 -9.61 7.72
C ALA A 98 -2.37 -10.04 6.83
N LEU A 99 -1.37 -10.69 7.41
CA LEU A 99 -0.19 -11.21 6.72
C LEU A 99 -0.28 -12.74 6.67
N LEU A 100 -0.67 -13.25 5.51
CA LEU A 100 -0.87 -14.68 5.27
C LEU A 100 0.35 -15.28 4.60
N TYR A 101 0.91 -16.37 5.11
CA TYR A 101 2.05 -17.02 4.47
C TYR A 101 2.11 -18.53 4.73
N ALA A 102 2.85 -19.24 3.88
CA ALA A 102 3.38 -20.58 4.13
C ALA A 102 4.90 -20.58 3.91
N SER A 103 5.64 -21.49 4.51
CA SER A 103 7.10 -21.47 4.45
C SER A 103 7.74 -22.85 4.60
N ALA A 104 8.05 -23.51 3.49
CA ALA A 104 8.61 -24.85 3.51
C ALA A 104 10.01 -24.95 4.15
N TYR A 105 10.87 -23.94 3.94
CA TYR A 105 12.28 -23.93 4.37
C TYR A 105 12.64 -22.70 5.23
N GLY A 106 11.67 -22.01 5.78
CA GLY A 106 11.89 -20.82 6.60
C GLY A 106 12.04 -19.50 5.82
N ASN A 107 12.45 -19.52 4.56
CA ASN A 107 12.75 -18.31 3.80
C ASN A 107 11.55 -17.37 3.68
N THR A 108 10.38 -17.88 3.28
CA THR A 108 9.16 -17.06 3.18
C THR A 108 8.73 -16.51 4.54
N ALA A 109 8.90 -17.29 5.64
CA ALA A 109 8.62 -16.83 6.99
C ALA A 109 9.54 -15.66 7.40
N THR A 110 10.82 -15.73 7.06
CA THR A 110 11.80 -14.66 7.32
C THR A 110 11.42 -13.37 6.56
N LEU A 111 10.98 -13.48 5.29
CA LEU A 111 10.47 -12.34 4.51
C LEU A 111 9.20 -11.77 5.14
N ALA A 112 8.27 -12.63 5.58
CA ALA A 112 7.04 -12.22 6.26
C ALA A 112 7.33 -11.43 7.54
N GLN A 113 8.32 -11.87 8.31
CA GLN A 113 8.75 -11.18 9.53
C GLN A 113 9.33 -9.80 9.24
N ALA A 114 10.17 -9.66 8.21
CA ALA A 114 10.73 -8.38 7.81
C ALA A 114 9.65 -7.39 7.33
N ILE A 115 8.69 -7.85 6.52
CA ILE A 115 7.54 -7.02 6.09
C ILE A 115 6.70 -6.59 7.30
N ALA A 116 6.40 -7.53 8.22
CA ALA A 116 5.65 -7.24 9.43
C ALA A 116 6.34 -6.18 10.31
N GLN A 117 7.66 -6.24 10.42
CA GLN A 117 8.45 -5.26 11.16
C GLN A 117 8.30 -3.84 10.58
N GLY A 118 8.36 -3.69 9.25
CA GLY A 118 8.13 -2.41 8.58
C GLY A 118 6.73 -1.84 8.84
N LEU A 119 5.70 -2.70 8.81
CA LEU A 119 4.32 -2.33 9.15
C LEU A 119 4.19 -1.85 10.60
N ILE A 120 4.75 -2.62 11.56
CA ILE A 120 4.68 -2.34 13.01
C ILE A 120 5.40 -1.04 13.35
N GLN A 121 6.62 -0.85 12.86
CA GLN A 121 7.41 0.38 13.06
C GLN A 121 6.70 1.62 12.49
N THR A 122 5.87 1.43 11.47
CA THR A 122 5.05 2.50 10.91
C THR A 122 3.70 2.65 11.66
N GLY A 123 3.46 1.93 12.76
CA GLY A 123 2.26 2.02 13.60
C GLY A 123 1.01 1.45 12.93
N VAL A 124 1.12 0.26 12.36
CA VAL A 124 0.02 -0.55 11.84
C VAL A 124 0.03 -1.89 12.54
N ALA A 125 -1.11 -2.34 13.06
CA ALA A 125 -1.22 -3.66 13.66
C ALA A 125 -1.12 -4.75 12.58
N VAL A 126 -0.40 -5.82 12.88
CA VAL A 126 -0.24 -6.97 11.98
C VAL A 126 -0.74 -8.23 12.67
N GLU A 127 -1.64 -8.94 12.02
CA GLU A 127 -2.02 -10.32 12.37
C GLU A 127 -1.33 -11.26 11.38
N SER A 128 -0.22 -11.88 11.82
CA SER A 128 0.56 -12.81 11.00
C SER A 128 0.05 -14.24 11.17
N ILE A 129 -0.34 -14.87 10.06
CA ILE A 129 -0.98 -16.18 10.03
C ILE A 129 -0.15 -17.12 9.16
N ASN A 130 0.41 -18.15 9.80
CA ASN A 130 0.98 -19.28 9.06
C ASN A 130 -0.15 -20.18 8.58
N CYS A 131 -0.42 -20.16 7.28
CA CYS A 131 -1.51 -20.91 6.66
C CYS A 131 -1.32 -22.44 6.72
N GLU A 132 -0.12 -22.94 7.06
CA GLU A 132 0.12 -24.37 7.24
C GLU A 132 -0.50 -24.90 8.52
N LEU A 133 -0.74 -24.02 9.51
CA LEU A 133 -1.25 -24.35 10.84
C LEU A 133 -2.64 -23.77 11.11
N ALA A 134 -3.07 -22.79 10.31
CA ALA A 134 -4.29 -22.04 10.55
C ALA A 134 -5.53 -22.71 9.96
N GLU A 135 -6.62 -22.65 10.69
CA GLU A 135 -7.92 -23.06 10.18
C GLU A 135 -8.50 -22.02 9.19
N PRO A 136 -9.25 -22.45 8.16
CA PRO A 136 -9.89 -21.54 7.20
C PRO A 136 -10.75 -20.44 7.84
N SER A 137 -11.41 -20.74 8.96
CA SER A 137 -12.22 -19.80 9.73
C SER A 137 -11.40 -18.68 10.37
N GLU A 138 -10.16 -18.95 10.77
CA GLU A 138 -9.23 -17.96 11.31
C GLU A 138 -8.79 -17.00 10.21
N ILE A 139 -8.44 -17.53 9.03
CA ILE A 139 -8.07 -16.71 7.87
C ILE A 139 -9.23 -15.81 7.46
N THR A 140 -10.46 -16.35 7.37
CA THR A 140 -11.66 -15.59 7.02
C THR A 140 -11.87 -14.41 7.97
N ARG A 141 -11.84 -14.68 9.29
CA ARG A 141 -12.00 -13.64 10.31
C ARG A 141 -10.93 -12.54 10.22
N ALA A 142 -9.67 -12.93 10.00
CA ALA A 142 -8.58 -11.96 9.87
C ALA A 142 -8.76 -11.09 8.61
N ILE A 143 -9.15 -11.69 7.49
CA ILE A 143 -9.41 -11.01 6.22
C ILE A 143 -10.61 -10.06 6.32
N GLU A 144 -11.67 -10.44 7.00
CA GLU A 144 -12.81 -9.55 7.22
C GLU A 144 -12.46 -8.34 8.09
N ALA A 145 -11.66 -8.56 9.14
CA ALA A 145 -11.31 -7.55 10.14
C ALA A 145 -10.17 -6.62 9.73
N CYS A 146 -9.39 -6.91 8.68
CA CYS A 146 -8.24 -6.11 8.27
C CYS A 146 -8.61 -4.94 7.34
N ASP A 147 -7.73 -3.94 7.25
CA ASP A 147 -7.80 -2.82 6.28
C ASP A 147 -7.06 -3.13 4.98
N GLY A 148 -6.09 -4.03 5.05
CA GLY A 148 -5.32 -4.54 3.93
C GLY A 148 -4.77 -5.92 4.25
N PHE A 149 -4.32 -6.65 3.24
CA PHE A 149 -3.74 -7.99 3.40
C PHE A 149 -2.52 -8.19 2.51
N ILE A 150 -1.64 -9.07 2.95
CA ILE A 150 -0.42 -9.44 2.23
C ILE A 150 -0.34 -10.96 2.18
N ILE A 151 -0.03 -11.52 1.01
CA ILE A 151 0.07 -12.97 0.82
C ILE A 151 1.51 -13.33 0.44
N GLY A 152 2.10 -14.26 1.20
CA GLY A 152 3.43 -14.79 0.98
C GLY A 152 3.43 -16.27 0.62
N SER A 153 4.15 -16.67 -0.43
CA SER A 153 4.23 -18.06 -0.87
C SER A 153 5.63 -18.50 -1.22
N PRO A 154 6.06 -19.71 -0.85
CA PRO A 154 7.12 -20.38 -1.57
C PRO A 154 6.60 -20.89 -2.92
N THR A 155 7.47 -21.11 -3.89
CA THR A 155 7.15 -21.87 -5.11
C THR A 155 7.70 -23.29 -4.97
N LEU A 156 6.81 -24.26 -4.96
CA LEU A 156 7.13 -25.68 -4.83
C LEU A 156 6.62 -26.43 -6.06
N GLY A 157 7.55 -26.98 -6.87
CA GLY A 157 7.18 -27.68 -8.11
C GLY A 157 6.39 -26.82 -9.09
N GLY A 158 6.69 -25.50 -9.17
CA GLY A 158 5.97 -24.54 -10.02
C GLY A 158 4.64 -24.02 -9.45
N HIS A 159 4.26 -24.42 -8.23
CA HIS A 159 2.94 -24.08 -7.66
C HIS A 159 3.06 -23.49 -6.24
N ALA A 160 2.03 -22.74 -5.86
CA ALA A 160 1.82 -22.37 -4.46
C ALA A 160 1.34 -23.61 -3.66
N PRO A 161 1.76 -23.76 -2.40
CA PRO A 161 1.22 -24.80 -1.51
C PRO A 161 -0.31 -24.72 -1.43
N THR A 162 -0.96 -25.88 -1.22
CA THR A 162 -2.44 -25.96 -1.14
C THR A 162 -3.02 -25.01 -0.10
N GLN A 163 -2.34 -24.81 1.02
CA GLN A 163 -2.74 -23.90 2.09
C GLN A 163 -2.80 -22.45 1.60
N ILE A 164 -1.85 -22.01 0.76
CA ILE A 164 -1.87 -20.68 0.15
C ILE A 164 -2.94 -20.59 -0.93
N GLN A 165 -3.18 -21.64 -1.69
CA GLN A 165 -4.29 -21.66 -2.66
C GLN A 165 -5.64 -21.52 -1.98
N THR A 166 -5.83 -22.20 -0.84
CA THR A 166 -7.01 -22.07 0.01
C THR A 166 -7.15 -20.65 0.57
N ALA A 167 -6.06 -20.10 1.12
CA ALA A 167 -6.04 -18.73 1.64
C ALA A 167 -6.36 -17.69 0.53
N LEU A 168 -5.82 -17.86 -0.67
CA LEU A 168 -6.15 -17.01 -1.82
C LEU A 168 -7.64 -17.12 -2.20
N GLY A 169 -8.21 -18.33 -2.19
CA GLY A 169 -9.65 -18.54 -2.42
C GLY A 169 -10.52 -17.80 -1.38
N ILE A 170 -10.15 -17.85 -0.10
CA ILE A 170 -10.82 -17.11 0.98
C ILE A 170 -10.71 -15.59 0.73
N VAL A 171 -9.52 -15.10 0.44
CA VAL A 171 -9.30 -13.67 0.13
C VAL A 171 -10.17 -13.21 -1.02
N LEU A 172 -10.18 -13.95 -2.14
CA LEU A 172 -10.96 -13.58 -3.32
C LEU A 172 -12.48 -13.56 -3.06
N SER A 173 -12.96 -14.39 -2.12
CA SER A 173 -14.38 -14.47 -1.75
C SER A 173 -14.79 -13.50 -0.65
N ALA A 174 -13.96 -13.30 0.38
CA ALA A 174 -14.33 -12.58 1.60
C ALA A 174 -13.79 -11.15 1.67
N ALA A 175 -12.64 -10.85 1.02
CA ALA A 175 -12.04 -9.52 1.09
C ALA A 175 -12.80 -8.49 0.24
N ALA A 176 -13.14 -7.36 0.84
CA ALA A 176 -13.69 -6.24 0.09
C ALA A 176 -12.68 -5.73 -0.95
N LYS A 177 -13.12 -5.43 -2.17
CA LYS A 177 -12.25 -4.99 -3.28
C LYS A 177 -11.57 -3.64 -3.03
N THR A 178 -12.01 -2.93 -2.03
CA THR A 178 -11.39 -1.69 -1.56
C THR A 178 -10.18 -1.92 -0.66
N LYS A 179 -9.88 -3.15 -0.22
CA LYS A 179 -8.70 -3.43 0.60
C LYS A 179 -7.44 -3.34 -0.24
N LEU A 180 -6.33 -2.95 0.40
CA LEU A 180 -5.02 -2.95 -0.21
C LEU A 180 -4.44 -4.36 -0.15
N ALA A 181 -3.80 -4.80 -1.22
CA ALA A 181 -3.16 -6.11 -1.32
C ALA A 181 -1.64 -5.98 -1.42
N GLY A 182 -0.91 -7.01 -1.00
CA GLY A 182 0.52 -7.16 -1.23
C GLY A 182 0.85 -8.60 -1.53
N VAL A 183 1.93 -8.83 -2.28
CA VAL A 183 2.40 -10.16 -2.65
C VAL A 183 3.90 -10.26 -2.47
N PHE A 184 4.36 -11.34 -1.88
CA PHE A 184 5.78 -11.65 -1.79
C PHE A 184 6.01 -13.16 -1.83
N GLY A 185 7.24 -13.58 -2.05
CA GLY A 185 7.56 -14.99 -1.93
C GLY A 185 8.99 -15.33 -2.21
N SER A 186 9.31 -16.60 -1.96
CA SER A 186 10.63 -17.19 -2.21
C SER A 186 10.53 -18.35 -3.20
N TYR A 187 11.58 -18.56 -3.97
CA TYR A 187 11.65 -19.63 -4.95
C TYR A 187 13.11 -20.09 -5.18
N GLY A 188 13.27 -21.29 -5.73
CA GLY A 188 14.58 -21.81 -6.11
C GLY A 188 14.89 -21.59 -7.58
N TRP A 189 14.04 -22.09 -8.46
CA TRP A 189 14.24 -22.08 -9.91
C TRP A 189 13.35 -21.08 -10.63
N SER A 190 12.07 -21.04 -10.27
CA SER A 190 11.05 -20.22 -10.91
C SER A 190 10.03 -19.72 -9.91
N GLY A 191 9.41 -18.58 -10.17
CA GLY A 191 8.52 -17.86 -9.25
C GLY A 191 7.04 -17.92 -9.60
N GLU A 192 6.59 -18.91 -10.36
CA GLU A 192 5.23 -18.98 -10.92
C GLU A 192 4.13 -18.87 -9.86
N ALA A 193 4.35 -19.40 -8.66
CA ALA A 193 3.38 -19.29 -7.58
C ALA A 193 3.12 -17.83 -7.20
N ILE A 194 4.17 -17.01 -7.19
CA ILE A 194 4.09 -15.58 -6.83
C ILE A 194 3.37 -14.82 -7.95
N ASP A 195 3.72 -15.11 -9.21
CA ASP A 195 3.12 -14.48 -10.39
C ASP A 195 1.63 -14.83 -10.52
N LEU A 196 1.26 -16.08 -10.20
CA LEU A 196 -0.13 -16.52 -10.19
C LEU A 196 -0.96 -15.77 -9.13
N ILE A 197 -0.42 -15.62 -7.91
CA ILE A 197 -1.11 -14.89 -6.82
C ILE A 197 -1.30 -13.43 -7.22
N GLU A 198 -0.25 -12.78 -7.72
CA GLU A 198 -0.30 -11.40 -8.19
C GLU A 198 -1.34 -11.22 -9.29
N SER A 199 -1.29 -12.05 -10.34
CA SER A 199 -2.25 -12.00 -11.45
C SER A 199 -3.69 -12.16 -10.96
N LYS A 200 -3.96 -13.14 -10.10
CA LYS A 200 -5.31 -13.37 -9.55
C LYS A 200 -5.83 -12.18 -8.73
N LEU A 201 -4.97 -11.51 -7.98
CA LEU A 201 -5.35 -10.32 -7.21
C LEU A 201 -5.61 -9.12 -8.14
N LEU A 202 -4.78 -8.91 -9.15
CA LEU A 202 -4.97 -7.85 -10.15
C LEU A 202 -6.23 -8.08 -10.98
N ASP A 203 -6.47 -9.32 -11.45
CA ASP A 203 -7.69 -9.70 -12.18
C ASP A 203 -8.96 -9.47 -11.34
N ALA A 204 -8.84 -9.66 -10.03
CA ALA A 204 -9.91 -9.38 -9.08
C ALA A 204 -10.03 -7.88 -8.71
N ASN A 205 -9.27 -6.98 -9.36
CA ASN A 205 -9.23 -5.53 -9.15
C ASN A 205 -8.74 -5.09 -7.76
N TYR A 206 -7.85 -5.85 -7.12
CA TYR A 206 -7.13 -5.35 -5.95
C TYR A 206 -5.98 -4.45 -6.38
N ARG A 207 -5.74 -3.39 -5.61
CA ARG A 207 -4.56 -2.53 -5.77
C ARG A 207 -3.43 -3.08 -4.90
N LEU A 208 -2.23 -3.18 -5.47
CA LEU A 208 -1.03 -3.53 -4.71
C LEU A 208 -0.49 -2.28 -3.99
N GLY A 209 -0.02 -2.48 -2.76
CA GLY A 209 0.52 -1.43 -1.91
C GLY A 209 2.03 -1.27 -2.00
N PHE A 210 2.71 -2.23 -2.62
CA PHE A 210 4.13 -2.22 -2.97
C PHE A 210 4.36 -3.13 -4.17
N ASN A 211 5.52 -3.02 -4.81
CA ASN A 211 5.92 -3.91 -5.91
C ASN A 211 6.12 -5.33 -5.39
N THR A 212 5.55 -6.33 -6.08
CA THR A 212 5.65 -7.73 -5.69
C THR A 212 7.09 -8.17 -5.47
N ILE A 213 7.39 -8.72 -4.29
CA ILE A 213 8.73 -9.14 -3.89
C ILE A 213 8.95 -10.60 -4.27
N ARG A 214 10.03 -10.86 -5.02
CA ARG A 214 10.43 -12.18 -5.49
C ARG A 214 11.87 -12.45 -5.08
N ILE A 215 12.09 -13.34 -4.12
CA ILE A 215 13.42 -13.63 -3.60
C ILE A 215 13.83 -15.04 -4.00
N ARG A 216 14.98 -15.11 -4.68
CA ARG A 216 15.55 -16.39 -5.08
C ARG A 216 16.45 -16.94 -3.96
N PHE A 217 16.19 -18.20 -3.54
CA PHE A 217 16.87 -18.88 -2.45
C PHE A 217 16.74 -18.16 -1.09
N SER A 218 17.82 -18.07 -0.33
CA SER A 218 17.82 -17.45 1.00
C SER A 218 17.88 -15.93 0.90
N PRO A 219 17.10 -15.20 1.72
CA PRO A 219 17.18 -13.76 1.78
C PRO A 219 18.53 -13.29 2.34
N THR A 220 19.03 -12.19 1.82
CA THR A 220 20.19 -11.45 2.32
C THR A 220 19.73 -10.30 3.20
N GLU A 221 20.64 -9.69 3.97
CA GLU A 221 20.31 -8.48 4.76
C GLU A 221 19.70 -7.38 3.88
N PHE A 222 20.24 -7.17 2.70
CA PHE A 222 19.70 -6.20 1.73
C PHE A 222 18.26 -6.51 1.34
N THR A 223 17.94 -7.79 1.06
CA THR A 223 16.57 -8.20 0.69
C THR A 223 15.63 -8.14 1.88
N LEU A 224 16.10 -8.36 3.10
CA LEU A 224 15.30 -8.19 4.31
C LEU A 224 14.98 -6.70 4.55
N GLN A 225 15.94 -5.80 4.31
CA GLN A 225 15.69 -4.36 4.36
C GLN A 225 14.67 -3.93 3.32
N GLN A 226 14.75 -4.42 2.08
CA GLN A 226 13.72 -4.17 1.05
C GLN A 226 12.32 -4.64 1.49
N CYS A 227 12.23 -5.78 2.16
CA CYS A 227 10.98 -6.28 2.71
C CYS A 227 10.43 -5.37 3.82
N GLN A 228 11.30 -4.88 4.69
CA GLN A 228 10.94 -3.94 5.75
C GLN A 228 10.45 -2.62 5.15
N ASP A 229 11.16 -2.09 4.17
CA ASP A 229 10.77 -0.87 3.45
C ASP A 229 9.42 -1.03 2.74
N ALA A 230 9.17 -2.17 2.10
CA ALA A 230 7.88 -2.49 1.47
C ALA A 230 6.73 -2.55 2.50
N GLY A 231 6.98 -3.09 3.70
CA GLY A 231 6.03 -3.06 4.81
C GLY A 231 5.70 -1.63 5.24
N ALA A 232 6.72 -0.78 5.35
CA ALA A 232 6.56 0.64 5.67
C ALA A 232 5.80 1.39 4.57
N GLU A 233 6.09 1.14 3.30
CA GLU A 233 5.37 1.72 2.15
C GLU A 233 3.89 1.32 2.17
N PHE A 234 3.59 0.04 2.37
CA PHE A 234 2.22 -0.46 2.49
C PHE A 234 1.44 0.26 3.60
N ALA A 235 2.07 0.42 4.77
CA ALA A 235 1.48 1.15 5.89
C ALA A 235 1.20 2.61 5.55
N GLN A 236 2.11 3.29 4.85
CA GLN A 236 1.92 4.68 4.42
C GLN A 236 0.75 4.81 3.44
N VAL A 237 0.64 3.90 2.46
CA VAL A 237 -0.48 3.87 1.51
C VAL A 237 -1.80 3.66 2.25
N LEU A 238 -1.85 2.74 3.23
CA LEU A 238 -3.05 2.55 4.08
C LEU A 238 -3.40 3.81 4.88
N LYS A 239 -2.41 4.45 5.51
CA LYS A 239 -2.61 5.69 6.28
C LYS A 239 -3.13 6.84 5.41
N LYS A 240 -2.54 7.01 4.22
CA LYS A 240 -3.02 8.00 3.24
C LYS A 240 -4.47 7.71 2.86
N LYS A 241 -4.79 6.46 2.54
CA LYS A 241 -6.15 6.04 2.19
C LYS A 241 -7.15 6.30 3.33
N LYS A 242 -6.75 6.10 4.59
CA LYS A 242 -7.59 6.39 5.76
C LYS A 242 -7.77 7.88 5.99
N LYS A 243 -6.70 8.69 5.90
CA LYS A 243 -6.78 10.16 6.01
C LYS A 243 -7.72 10.77 4.96
N LEU A 244 -7.76 10.20 3.76
CA LEU A 244 -8.71 10.56 2.71
C LEU A 244 -10.17 10.16 3.04
N ARG A 245 -10.34 9.22 3.98
CA ARG A 245 -11.66 8.75 4.45
C ARG A 245 -12.21 9.51 5.67
N THR A 246 -11.43 10.34 6.35
CA THR A 246 -11.87 11.12 7.52
C THR A 246 -11.74 12.63 7.23
N PRO A 247 -12.76 13.52 7.40
CA PRO A 247 -13.95 13.30 8.19
C PRO A 247 -15.27 13.60 7.45
N ARG A 248 -16.08 12.62 7.24
CA ARG A 248 -17.54 12.82 7.17
C ARG A 248 -18.17 11.74 8.04
N GLN A 249 -19.18 12.12 8.84
CA GLN A 249 -19.97 11.25 9.73
C GLN A 249 -20.14 9.84 9.16
N ALA A 250 -19.99 8.81 10.00
CA ALA A 250 -20.08 7.39 9.65
C ALA A 250 -21.31 7.09 8.77
N LEU A 251 -21.12 7.24 7.46
CA LEU A 251 -22.06 6.70 6.48
C LEU A 251 -21.92 5.18 6.48
N THR A 252 -23.02 4.46 6.49
CA THR A 252 -22.99 3.00 6.32
C THR A 252 -22.32 2.64 5.00
N ALA A 253 -21.69 1.47 4.90
CA ALA A 253 -21.01 1.03 3.68
C ALA A 253 -21.91 1.10 2.43
N ALA A 254 -23.24 0.85 2.59
CA ALA A 254 -24.23 0.98 1.53
C ALA A 254 -24.46 2.45 1.10
N GLN A 255 -24.35 3.42 2.03
CA GLN A 255 -24.48 4.85 1.71
C GLN A 255 -23.21 5.39 1.02
N VAL A 256 -22.02 4.92 1.42
CA VAL A 256 -20.76 5.26 0.74
C VAL A 256 -20.80 4.78 -0.71
N ASP A 257 -21.24 3.54 -0.96
CA ASP A 257 -21.36 2.98 -2.30
C ASP A 257 -22.34 3.79 -3.17
N ARG A 258 -23.51 4.15 -2.62
CA ARG A 258 -24.49 5.01 -3.32
C ARG A 258 -23.94 6.41 -3.62
N THR A 259 -23.21 7.01 -2.68
CA THR A 259 -22.58 8.32 -2.88
C THR A 259 -21.50 8.26 -3.95
N GLU A 260 -20.63 7.23 -3.93
CA GLU A 260 -19.61 7.02 -4.95
C GLU A 260 -20.25 6.80 -6.35
N GLN A 261 -21.33 6.04 -6.42
CA GLN A 261 -22.09 5.84 -7.65
C GLN A 261 -22.69 7.17 -8.17
N ALA A 262 -23.24 7.99 -7.28
CA ALA A 262 -23.77 9.30 -7.64
C ALA A 262 -22.67 10.25 -8.15
N VAL A 263 -21.53 10.32 -7.47
CA VAL A 263 -20.36 11.10 -7.90
C VAL A 263 -19.82 10.60 -9.24
N GLY A 264 -19.86 9.29 -9.49
CA GLY A 264 -19.47 8.69 -10.77
C GLY A 264 -20.34 9.14 -11.97
N ARG A 265 -21.52 9.74 -11.72
CA ARG A 265 -22.38 10.29 -12.79
C ARG A 265 -21.95 11.68 -13.27
N ILE A 266 -21.00 12.33 -12.58
CA ILE A 266 -20.42 13.57 -13.07
C ILE A 266 -19.55 13.24 -14.29
N ILE A 267 -19.97 13.73 -15.44
CA ILE A 267 -19.34 13.49 -16.74
C ILE A 267 -18.29 14.58 -16.99
N GLY A 268 -17.12 14.18 -17.49
CA GLY A 268 -16.09 15.11 -17.92
C GLY A 268 -15.60 14.80 -19.33
N SER A 269 -15.18 15.84 -20.05
CA SER A 269 -14.55 15.71 -21.36
C SER A 269 -13.23 14.99 -21.23
N LEU A 270 -13.00 13.98 -22.07
CA LEU A 270 -11.73 13.25 -22.08
C LEU A 270 -10.67 14.08 -22.79
N CYS A 271 -9.60 14.41 -22.07
CA CYS A 271 -8.52 15.27 -22.53
C CYS A 271 -7.16 14.63 -22.28
N VAL A 272 -6.19 15.01 -23.09
CA VAL A 272 -4.76 14.76 -22.85
C VAL A 272 -4.07 16.09 -22.60
N LEU A 273 -3.48 16.22 -21.43
CA LEU A 273 -2.64 17.36 -21.06
C LEU A 273 -1.21 17.01 -21.44
N SER A 274 -0.62 17.76 -22.36
CA SER A 274 0.77 17.61 -22.79
C SER A 274 1.65 18.72 -22.21
N THR A 275 2.74 18.31 -21.57
CA THR A 275 3.74 19.20 -20.97
C THR A 275 5.11 18.97 -21.60
N ARG A 276 6.00 19.96 -21.44
CA ARG A 276 7.40 19.88 -21.89
C ARG A 276 8.35 20.31 -20.79
N ARG A 277 9.43 19.57 -20.61
CA ARG A 277 10.53 19.95 -19.73
C ARG A 277 11.88 19.69 -20.44
N GLY A 278 12.55 20.76 -20.85
CA GLY A 278 13.71 20.64 -21.74
C GLY A 278 13.30 19.99 -23.07
N ASP A 279 13.91 18.86 -23.41
CA ASP A 279 13.60 18.09 -24.63
C ASP A 279 12.61 16.92 -24.37
N SER A 280 12.18 16.74 -23.14
CA SER A 280 11.24 15.67 -22.76
C SER A 280 9.80 16.17 -22.78
N HIS A 281 8.91 15.35 -23.37
CA HIS A 281 7.47 15.59 -23.39
C HIS A 281 6.74 14.52 -22.55
N SER A 282 5.76 14.97 -21.77
CA SER A 282 4.89 14.09 -20.98
C SER A 282 3.42 14.31 -21.32
N GLY A 283 2.62 13.26 -21.21
CA GLY A 283 1.19 13.28 -21.48
C GLY A 283 0.39 12.68 -20.34
N ILE A 284 -0.62 13.40 -19.89
CA ILE A 284 -1.53 12.95 -18.81
C ILE A 284 -2.95 12.90 -19.35
N LEU A 285 -3.59 11.75 -19.26
CA LEU A 285 -5.00 11.59 -19.57
C LEU A 285 -5.82 12.06 -18.37
N THR A 286 -6.78 12.97 -18.62
CA THR A 286 -7.70 13.46 -17.60
C THR A 286 -9.10 13.68 -18.16
N SER A 287 -10.11 13.50 -17.33
CA SER A 287 -11.49 13.88 -17.62
C SER A 287 -12.03 14.90 -16.60
N TRP A 288 -11.20 15.35 -15.70
CA TRP A 288 -11.58 16.33 -14.68
C TRP A 288 -11.15 17.73 -15.08
N VAL A 289 -11.81 18.21 -16.14
CA VAL A 289 -11.60 19.53 -16.74
C VAL A 289 -12.90 20.25 -16.80
N SER A 290 -12.91 21.51 -16.36
CA SER A 290 -14.08 22.41 -16.42
C SER A 290 -13.62 23.80 -16.80
N GLN A 291 -14.46 24.54 -17.53
CA GLN A 291 -14.28 25.98 -17.68
C GLN A 291 -14.48 26.66 -16.33
N ALA A 292 -13.56 27.53 -15.96
CA ALA A 292 -13.56 28.22 -14.66
C ALA A 292 -13.94 29.70 -14.79
N THR A 293 -13.43 30.38 -15.82
CA THR A 293 -13.65 31.82 -16.03
C THR A 293 -13.88 32.14 -17.50
N PHE A 294 -14.55 33.27 -17.77
CA PHE A 294 -14.79 33.78 -19.12
C PHE A 294 -13.82 34.87 -19.52
N ASN A 295 -13.37 35.69 -18.56
CA ASN A 295 -12.49 36.82 -18.84
C ASN A 295 -11.46 37.00 -17.72
N PRO A 296 -10.18 36.66 -17.94
CA PRO A 296 -9.71 35.89 -19.10
C PRO A 296 -10.28 34.48 -19.14
N PRO A 297 -10.36 33.84 -20.33
CA PRO A 297 -10.79 32.46 -20.40
C PRO A 297 -9.88 31.56 -19.56
N GLY A 298 -10.46 30.73 -18.69
CA GLY A 298 -9.69 29.91 -17.78
C GLY A 298 -10.33 28.55 -17.53
N LEU A 299 -9.47 27.61 -17.13
CA LEU A 299 -9.81 26.21 -16.89
C LEU A 299 -9.46 25.82 -15.46
N MET A 300 -10.27 24.91 -14.89
CA MET A 300 -9.94 24.15 -13.70
C MET A 300 -9.70 22.71 -14.09
N ILE A 301 -8.56 22.16 -13.67
CA ILE A 301 -8.16 20.77 -13.96
C ILE A 301 -7.79 20.09 -12.65
N ALA A 302 -8.27 18.85 -12.42
CA ALA A 302 -7.84 18.06 -11.28
C ALA A 302 -6.94 16.90 -11.75
N ILE A 303 -5.72 16.81 -11.19
CA ILE A 303 -4.71 15.80 -11.52
C ILE A 303 -4.33 15.04 -10.27
N ALA A 304 -4.15 13.70 -10.38
CA ALA A 304 -3.75 12.86 -9.26
C ALA A 304 -2.33 13.23 -8.77
N GLN A 305 -2.15 13.25 -7.45
CA GLN A 305 -0.85 13.57 -6.83
C GLN A 305 0.20 12.47 -7.05
N ASP A 306 -0.22 11.24 -7.31
CA ASP A 306 0.65 10.07 -7.55
C ASP A 306 1.14 9.95 -9.00
N GLN A 307 0.63 10.77 -9.91
CA GLN A 307 1.16 10.89 -11.26
C GLN A 307 2.41 11.78 -11.21
N ASN A 308 3.46 11.45 -11.99
CA ASN A 308 4.67 12.28 -12.17
C ASN A 308 4.39 13.75 -12.57
N ALA A 309 3.13 14.16 -12.51
CA ALA A 309 2.65 15.52 -12.68
C ALA A 309 3.20 16.51 -11.64
N ASP A 310 3.64 16.01 -10.49
CA ASP A 310 4.16 16.86 -9.41
C ASP A 310 5.40 17.66 -9.82
N ALA A 311 6.22 17.10 -10.71
CA ALA A 311 7.42 17.75 -11.20
C ALA A 311 7.17 18.72 -12.39
N MET A 312 5.93 18.79 -12.92
CA MET A 312 5.71 19.38 -14.25
C MET A 312 4.65 20.47 -14.33
N ILE A 313 3.87 20.75 -13.26
CA ILE A 313 2.75 21.70 -13.33
C ILE A 313 2.75 22.62 -12.11
N HIS A 314 3.55 23.67 -12.18
CA HIS A 314 3.62 24.74 -11.18
C HIS A 314 3.11 26.05 -11.76
N PRO A 315 2.75 27.04 -10.93
CA PRO A 315 2.42 28.39 -11.42
C PRO A 315 3.51 28.93 -12.35
N GLY A 316 3.10 29.42 -13.52
CA GLY A 316 3.98 29.88 -14.59
C GLY A 316 4.33 28.82 -15.65
N ASP A 317 4.10 27.53 -15.37
CA ASP A 317 4.32 26.48 -16.37
C ASP A 317 3.26 26.54 -17.46
N GLN A 318 3.64 26.10 -18.66
CA GLN A 318 2.77 26.07 -19.83
C GLN A 318 2.48 24.62 -20.24
N PHE A 319 1.28 24.40 -20.74
CA PHE A 319 0.86 23.10 -21.26
C PHE A 319 -0.12 23.25 -22.42
N VAL A 320 -0.36 22.16 -23.14
CA VAL A 320 -1.45 22.07 -24.12
C VAL A 320 -2.48 21.07 -23.60
N LEU A 321 -3.73 21.49 -23.56
CA LEU A 321 -4.88 20.61 -23.33
C LEU A 321 -5.45 20.16 -24.67
N ASN A 322 -5.30 18.88 -25.00
CA ASN A 322 -5.86 18.27 -26.19
C ASN A 322 -7.23 17.66 -25.83
N ILE A 323 -8.32 18.20 -26.38
CA ILE A 323 -9.68 17.69 -26.21
C ILE A 323 -9.88 16.55 -27.21
N LEU A 324 -10.17 15.34 -26.73
CA LEU A 324 -10.28 14.17 -27.56
C LEU A 324 -11.65 14.07 -28.24
N LYS A 325 -11.68 13.45 -29.41
CA LYS A 325 -12.94 13.16 -30.14
C LYS A 325 -13.42 11.74 -29.87
N GLU A 326 -14.72 11.56 -29.96
CA GLU A 326 -15.35 10.25 -29.86
C GLU A 326 -14.91 9.31 -31.00
N GLY A 327 -14.84 7.99 -30.71
CA GLY A 327 -14.54 6.96 -31.69
C GLY A 327 -13.06 6.59 -31.88
N ARG A 328 -12.11 7.34 -31.31
CA ARG A 328 -10.68 6.98 -31.30
C ARG A 328 -10.17 6.63 -29.90
N ASN A 329 -9.71 5.41 -29.74
CA ASN A 329 -9.22 4.95 -28.45
C ASN A 329 -7.74 5.34 -28.25
N LEU A 330 -7.50 6.62 -27.93
CA LEU A 330 -6.17 7.12 -27.54
C LEU A 330 -5.83 6.79 -26.09
N ARG A 331 -6.78 6.29 -25.32
CA ARG A 331 -6.61 5.97 -23.89
C ARG A 331 -5.43 5.03 -23.61
N ARG A 332 -5.21 4.04 -24.47
CA ARG A 332 -4.13 3.04 -24.34
C ARG A 332 -2.71 3.64 -24.31
N TYR A 333 -2.49 4.80 -24.94
CA TYR A 333 -1.18 5.45 -25.01
C TYR A 333 -0.85 6.27 -23.77
N PHE A 334 -1.85 6.64 -22.96
CA PHE A 334 -1.73 7.48 -21.78
C PHE A 334 -2.23 6.78 -20.51
N SER A 335 -2.41 5.44 -20.55
CA SER A 335 -2.75 4.65 -19.37
C SER A 335 -1.53 4.44 -18.48
N TYR A 336 -1.75 4.19 -17.21
CA TYR A 336 -0.78 4.05 -16.11
C TYR A 336 0.37 3.04 -16.27
N HIS A 337 0.44 2.29 -17.36
CA HIS A 337 1.39 1.19 -17.58
C HIS A 337 2.41 1.43 -18.67
N SER A 338 2.74 2.66 -19.01
CA SER A 338 3.91 2.91 -19.86
C SER A 338 5.18 2.56 -19.06
N THR A 339 5.94 1.62 -19.58
CA THR A 339 7.26 1.26 -19.05
C THR A 339 8.16 2.50 -18.99
N PRO A 340 9.04 2.64 -17.98
CA PRO A 340 10.01 3.72 -17.93
C PRO A 340 10.86 3.71 -19.20
N GLY A 341 10.72 4.78 -20.03
CA GLY A 341 11.40 4.90 -21.32
C GLY A 341 10.46 4.92 -22.54
N ASP A 342 9.20 4.54 -22.43
CA ASP A 342 8.21 4.68 -23.49
C ASP A 342 7.72 6.13 -23.60
N HIS A 343 7.96 6.75 -24.75
CA HIS A 343 7.43 8.07 -25.06
C HIS A 343 5.94 7.93 -25.42
N PRO A 344 4.99 8.47 -24.63
CA PRO A 344 3.55 8.28 -24.86
C PRO A 344 3.07 8.84 -26.22
N PHE A 345 3.87 9.72 -26.82
CA PHE A 345 3.59 10.34 -28.12
C PHE A 345 4.28 9.65 -29.29
N ALA A 346 5.17 8.65 -29.08
CA ALA A 346 6.02 8.08 -30.12
C ALA A 346 5.24 7.45 -31.31
N GLN A 347 4.03 6.96 -31.03
CA GLN A 347 3.15 6.33 -32.05
C GLN A 347 2.00 7.23 -32.49
N LEU A 348 2.02 8.52 -32.10
CA LEU A 348 0.96 9.46 -32.38
C LEU A 348 1.44 10.59 -33.31
N THR A 349 0.57 11.01 -34.22
CA THR A 349 0.86 12.18 -35.06
C THR A 349 0.67 13.44 -34.21
N THR A 350 1.77 14.18 -34.03
CA THR A 350 1.79 15.40 -33.21
C THR A 350 2.32 16.60 -33.99
N LYS A 351 1.97 17.80 -33.51
CA LYS A 351 2.55 19.09 -33.93
C LYS A 351 3.01 19.84 -32.68
N THR A 352 4.03 20.68 -32.81
CA THR A 352 4.48 21.53 -31.72
C THR A 352 3.64 22.80 -31.66
N ALA A 353 3.13 23.15 -30.48
CA ALA A 353 2.43 24.41 -30.20
C ALA A 353 3.41 25.57 -30.03
N ASN A 354 2.89 26.81 -29.89
CA ASN A 354 3.75 27.98 -29.68
C ASN A 354 4.53 27.95 -28.37
N ASN A 355 3.96 27.32 -27.35
CA ASN A 355 4.59 27.07 -26.03
C ASN A 355 5.56 25.88 -26.02
N GLY A 356 5.79 25.23 -27.15
CA GLY A 356 6.68 24.08 -27.29
C GLY A 356 6.10 22.74 -26.87
N CYS A 357 4.88 22.68 -26.33
CA CYS A 357 4.20 21.44 -25.98
C CYS A 357 3.57 20.78 -27.21
N LEU A 358 3.20 19.50 -27.10
CA LEU A 358 2.67 18.73 -28.24
C LEU A 358 1.15 18.86 -28.38
N ILE A 359 0.71 19.10 -29.62
CA ILE A 359 -0.69 19.02 -30.06
C ILE A 359 -0.89 17.67 -30.71
N LEU A 360 -1.91 16.93 -30.31
CA LEU A 360 -2.37 15.71 -30.99
C LEU A 360 -3.14 16.08 -32.25
N CYS A 361 -2.64 15.68 -33.42
CA CYS A 361 -3.32 15.99 -34.69
C CYS A 361 -4.72 15.36 -34.81
N ASP A 362 -4.93 14.28 -34.09
CA ASP A 362 -6.21 13.56 -34.02
C ASP A 362 -7.16 14.05 -32.92
N ALA A 363 -6.81 15.12 -32.21
CA ALA A 363 -7.71 15.74 -31.24
C ALA A 363 -8.85 16.52 -31.93
N LEU A 364 -9.95 16.72 -31.23
CA LEU A 364 -11.07 17.57 -31.66
C LEU A 364 -10.68 19.04 -31.67
N ALA A 365 -10.01 19.46 -30.61
CA ALA A 365 -9.53 20.82 -30.39
C ALA A 365 -8.32 20.80 -29.45
N TYR A 366 -7.58 21.90 -29.41
CA TYR A 366 -6.52 22.10 -28.42
C TYR A 366 -6.59 23.52 -27.85
N LEU A 367 -6.07 23.64 -26.61
CA LEU A 367 -5.92 24.87 -25.88
C LEU A 367 -4.48 24.98 -25.36
N GLU A 368 -3.78 26.08 -25.66
CA GLU A 368 -2.51 26.46 -25.07
C GLU A 368 -2.80 27.22 -23.78
N CYS A 369 -2.25 26.77 -22.67
CA CYS A 369 -2.61 27.28 -21.34
C CYS A 369 -1.38 27.59 -20.50
N THR A 370 -1.54 28.58 -19.59
CA THR A 370 -0.54 28.94 -18.57
C THR A 370 -1.13 28.75 -17.18
N VAL A 371 -0.43 27.99 -16.33
CA VAL A 371 -0.83 27.72 -14.94
C VAL A 371 -0.74 29.00 -14.12
N GLN A 372 -1.84 29.40 -13.50
CA GLN A 372 -1.90 30.55 -12.61
C GLN A 372 -1.83 30.16 -11.14
N GLN A 373 -2.52 29.08 -10.78
CA GLN A 373 -2.59 28.61 -9.38
C GLN A 373 -2.67 27.10 -9.32
N ARG A 374 -2.08 26.56 -8.26
CA ARG A 374 -2.13 25.13 -7.90
C ARG A 374 -2.49 25.03 -6.42
N THR A 375 -3.49 24.22 -6.10
CA THR A 375 -3.98 24.02 -4.74
C THR A 375 -4.14 22.53 -4.44
N GLU A 376 -3.67 22.10 -3.29
CA GLU A 376 -3.88 20.73 -2.82
C GLU A 376 -5.34 20.51 -2.43
N CYS A 377 -5.94 19.44 -2.95
CA CYS A 377 -7.32 19.06 -2.66
C CYS A 377 -7.45 17.54 -2.54
N GLY A 378 -7.28 17.03 -1.33
CA GLY A 378 -7.35 15.59 -1.04
C GLY A 378 -6.24 14.81 -1.76
N ASP A 379 -6.62 13.91 -2.68
CA ASP A 379 -5.71 13.09 -3.49
C ASP A 379 -5.33 13.75 -4.83
N ARG A 380 -5.74 15.02 -5.04
CA ARG A 380 -5.60 15.74 -6.29
C ARG A 380 -4.94 17.10 -6.11
N TRP A 381 -4.28 17.54 -7.18
CA TRP A 381 -3.97 18.93 -7.40
C TRP A 381 -5.08 19.56 -8.21
N LEU A 382 -5.68 20.64 -7.69
CA LEU A 382 -6.52 21.54 -8.46
C LEU A 382 -5.65 22.61 -9.08
N ILE A 383 -5.70 22.69 -10.41
CA ILE A 383 -4.89 23.59 -11.22
C ILE A 383 -5.84 24.57 -11.90
N TYR A 384 -5.68 25.84 -11.60
CA TYR A 384 -6.30 26.91 -12.37
C TYR A 384 -5.30 27.42 -13.41
N ALA A 385 -5.71 27.44 -14.69
CA ALA A 385 -4.90 27.90 -15.80
C ALA A 385 -5.71 28.85 -16.71
N THR A 386 -5.05 29.88 -17.21
CA THR A 386 -5.59 30.75 -18.26
C THR A 386 -5.37 30.12 -19.63
N VAL A 387 -6.32 30.31 -20.52
CA VAL A 387 -6.23 29.91 -21.93
C VAL A 387 -5.63 31.06 -22.73
N ASP A 388 -4.43 30.85 -23.24
CA ASP A 388 -3.68 31.85 -24.01
C ASP A 388 -4.09 31.80 -25.50
N LYS A 389 -4.36 30.57 -26.02
CA LYS A 389 -4.74 30.33 -27.41
C LYS A 389 -5.49 29.01 -27.54
N GLY A 390 -6.33 28.87 -28.54
CA GLY A 390 -7.04 27.64 -28.82
C GLY A 390 -7.49 27.54 -30.27
N LYS A 391 -7.67 26.28 -30.74
CA LYS A 391 -8.17 26.02 -32.10
C LYS A 391 -8.96 24.74 -32.12
N VAL A 392 -10.11 24.75 -32.81
CA VAL A 392 -10.86 23.56 -33.18
C VAL A 392 -10.20 22.95 -34.41
N LEU A 393 -9.83 21.67 -34.35
CA LEU A 393 -9.21 20.93 -35.44
C LEU A 393 -10.24 20.22 -36.31
N GLU A 394 -11.34 19.76 -35.69
CA GLU A 394 -12.42 19.07 -36.38
C GLU A 394 -13.78 19.62 -35.96
N PRO A 395 -14.35 20.58 -36.73
CA PRO A 395 -15.58 21.30 -36.35
C PRO A 395 -16.83 20.40 -36.23
N THR A 396 -16.88 19.29 -36.96
CA THR A 396 -18.02 18.36 -36.99
C THR A 396 -17.89 17.19 -36.01
N GLY A 397 -16.76 17.09 -35.32
CA GLY A 397 -16.51 16.02 -34.36
C GLY A 397 -17.28 16.21 -33.05
N VAL A 398 -17.48 15.10 -32.34
CA VAL A 398 -18.10 15.08 -31.01
C VAL A 398 -17.03 14.87 -29.94
N THR A 399 -17.11 15.59 -28.84
CA THR A 399 -16.17 15.46 -27.72
C THR A 399 -16.28 14.08 -27.07
N ALA A 400 -15.15 13.40 -26.90
CA ALA A 400 -15.10 12.15 -26.14
C ALA A 400 -15.41 12.41 -24.65
N ILE A 401 -16.23 11.55 -24.09
CA ILE A 401 -16.74 11.66 -22.72
C ILE A 401 -16.28 10.45 -21.90
N GLN A 402 -15.83 10.68 -20.68
CA GLN A 402 -15.53 9.62 -19.73
C GLN A 402 -16.78 9.33 -18.88
N HIS A 403 -17.36 8.15 -19.08
CA HIS A 403 -18.39 7.61 -18.19
C HIS A 403 -17.74 6.79 -17.10
N ARG A 404 -18.07 7.08 -15.84
CA ARG A 404 -17.59 6.33 -14.67
C ARG A 404 -18.75 5.60 -14.01
N LYS A 405 -18.47 4.40 -13.49
CA LYS A 405 -19.46 3.62 -12.72
C LYS A 405 -19.49 4.02 -11.26
N SER A 406 -18.37 4.58 -10.74
CA SER A 406 -18.25 5.10 -9.36
C SER A 406 -17.36 6.32 -9.31
N GLY A 407 -17.40 7.06 -8.22
CA GLY A 407 -16.56 8.25 -7.98
C GLY A 407 -15.11 7.91 -7.64
N SER A 408 -14.82 6.67 -7.27
CA SER A 408 -13.51 6.22 -6.77
C SER A 408 -12.59 5.59 -7.82
N HIS A 409 -13.07 5.38 -9.06
CA HIS A 409 -12.27 4.74 -10.12
C HIS A 409 -12.24 5.60 -11.40
N TYR A 410 -11.04 5.65 -12.02
CA TYR A 410 -10.78 6.29 -13.31
C TYR A 410 -11.11 5.36 -14.48
#